data_14e1e536d6163ae1d317b85621b3957c
#
_entry.id   14e1e536d6163ae1d317b85621b3957c
#
_cell.length_a   1.000
_cell.length_b   1.000
_cell.length_c   1.000
_cell.angle_alpha   90.00
_cell.angle_beta   90.00
_cell.angle_gamma   90.00
#
_symmetry.space_group_name_H-M   'P 1'
#
loop_
_entity.id
_entity.type
_entity.pdbx_description
1 polymer ?
#
loop_
_entity_poly.entity_id
_entity_poly.type
_entity_poly.pdbx_seq_one_letter_code
_entity_poly.pdbx_strand_id
1 'polypeptide(L)'
;MDRAGYRITEWLEGQGYPAFVTAAQETDWSYKNASYGRLSTRHLGIEAGLGTFGLEVNILTPEFGPRIYLTGILTEATIEADERITEQVCIGESCSRCLYSCPSDAVRHFGIDKRECATEAQEFGFATILKFWGHFISQDAETKRELLRDREIFGFWQGLLRVVGSFGDCPRCLAVCPVGNDYHAYLSDIQKVIPEKTPEKVEKAKGFKEARKKGDPVDGLNEWNVRWVGPEGYQGMVARQLQAFKKEQREKEEAAAKEE
;
A
#
# COMPACT_ATOMS: atom_id res chain seq x y z
N MET A 1 -3.65 -3.54 16.72
CA MET A 1 -4.88 -2.98 16.13
C MET A 1 -6.05 -3.91 16.34
N ASP A 2 -5.99 -5.17 15.91
CA ASP A 2 -7.11 -6.10 16.01
C ASP A 2 -7.69 -6.23 17.42
N ARG A 3 -6.84 -6.29 18.46
CA ARG A 3 -7.30 -6.31 19.85
C ARG A 3 -8.10 -5.06 20.25
N ALA A 4 -7.76 -3.90 19.73
CA ALA A 4 -8.53 -2.66 20.00
C ALA A 4 -9.88 -2.71 19.26
N GLY A 5 -9.87 -3.13 17.99
CA GLY A 5 -11.09 -3.34 17.22
C GLY A 5 -12.03 -4.34 17.88
N TYR A 6 -11.50 -5.48 18.34
CA TYR A 6 -12.28 -6.49 19.08
C TYR A 6 -12.96 -5.93 20.33
N ARG A 7 -12.25 -5.17 21.15
CA ARG A 7 -12.83 -4.58 22.37
C ARG A 7 -13.97 -3.60 22.09
N ILE A 8 -13.84 -2.83 20.99
CA ILE A 8 -14.92 -1.91 20.60
C ILE A 8 -16.11 -2.70 20.05
N THR A 9 -15.85 -3.75 19.28
CA THR A 9 -16.89 -4.66 18.78
C THR A 9 -17.66 -5.32 19.94
N GLU A 10 -16.96 -5.90 20.93
CA GLU A 10 -17.57 -6.50 22.12
C GLU A 10 -18.40 -5.45 22.91
N TRP A 11 -17.92 -4.23 23.00
CA TRP A 11 -18.66 -3.16 23.67
C TRP A 11 -19.95 -2.81 22.91
N LEU A 12 -19.89 -2.65 21.58
CA LEU A 12 -21.06 -2.37 20.74
C LEU A 12 -22.10 -3.49 20.85
N GLU A 13 -21.67 -4.74 20.77
CA GLU A 13 -22.55 -5.90 20.92
C GLU A 13 -23.18 -5.96 22.31
N GLY A 14 -22.43 -5.60 23.35
CA GLY A 14 -22.94 -5.46 24.72
C GLY A 14 -24.00 -4.35 24.86
N GLN A 15 -24.01 -3.36 23.97
CA GLN A 15 -25.07 -2.36 23.86
C GLN A 15 -26.25 -2.79 22.97
N GLY A 16 -26.20 -3.99 22.39
CA GLY A 16 -27.23 -4.53 21.54
C GLY A 16 -27.08 -4.22 20.04
N TYR A 17 -25.92 -3.69 19.62
CA TYR A 17 -25.65 -3.38 18.23
C TYR A 17 -24.74 -4.44 17.62
N PRO A 18 -25.20 -5.23 16.62
CA PRO A 18 -24.31 -6.08 15.87
C PRO A 18 -23.11 -5.33 15.34
N ALA A 19 -21.92 -5.91 15.52
CA ALA A 19 -20.69 -5.30 15.09
C ALA A 19 -19.68 -6.33 14.57
N PHE A 20 -18.84 -5.91 13.62
CA PHE A 20 -17.82 -6.75 13.01
C PHE A 20 -16.54 -5.97 12.77
N VAL A 21 -15.43 -6.45 13.33
CA VAL A 21 -14.12 -5.86 13.09
C VAL A 21 -13.55 -6.30 11.74
N THR A 22 -13.07 -5.35 10.94
CA THR A 22 -12.30 -5.66 9.74
C THR A 22 -10.85 -5.91 10.12
N ALA A 23 -10.26 -7.00 9.68
CA ALA A 23 -8.86 -7.30 9.97
C ALA A 23 -7.93 -6.21 9.39
N ALA A 24 -6.92 -5.83 10.15
CA ALA A 24 -5.94 -4.80 9.74
C ALA A 24 -5.12 -5.24 8.50
N GLN A 25 -4.93 -6.57 8.37
CA GLN A 25 -4.21 -7.19 7.24
C GLN A 25 -5.05 -8.34 6.68
N GLU A 26 -6.01 -8.02 5.84
CA GLU A 26 -6.85 -9.00 5.17
C GLU A 26 -6.52 -9.06 3.68
N THR A 27 -6.51 -10.28 3.13
CA THR A 27 -6.40 -10.50 1.69
C THR A 27 -7.67 -11.18 1.18
N ASP A 28 -8.29 -10.58 0.18
CA ASP A 28 -9.38 -11.22 -0.56
C ASP A 28 -8.79 -12.15 -1.63
N TRP A 29 -8.94 -13.45 -1.42
CA TRP A 29 -8.42 -14.50 -2.27
C TRP A 29 -9.17 -14.67 -3.60
N SER A 30 -10.27 -13.97 -3.80
CA SER A 30 -10.98 -13.93 -5.09
C SER A 30 -10.18 -13.22 -6.18
N TYR A 31 -9.25 -12.35 -5.81
CA TYR A 31 -8.36 -11.66 -6.75
C TYR A 31 -7.14 -12.51 -7.08
N LYS A 32 -7.06 -13.02 -8.32
CA LYS A 32 -5.98 -13.94 -8.73
C LYS A 32 -4.60 -13.29 -8.84
N ASN A 33 -4.53 -12.00 -9.15
CA ASN A 33 -3.28 -11.33 -9.50
C ASN A 33 -2.93 -10.16 -8.58
N ALA A 34 -3.64 -9.98 -7.48
CA ALA A 34 -3.41 -8.86 -6.59
C ALA A 34 -3.78 -9.19 -5.15
N SER A 35 -2.99 -8.68 -4.22
CA SER A 35 -3.28 -8.76 -2.80
C SER A 35 -4.01 -7.49 -2.37
N TYR A 36 -5.33 -7.59 -2.21
CA TYR A 36 -6.20 -6.53 -1.71
C TYR A 36 -7.05 -7.06 -0.56
N GLY A 37 -7.28 -6.23 0.44
CA GLY A 37 -8.33 -6.51 1.43
C GLY A 37 -9.71 -6.27 0.84
N ARG A 38 -10.74 -6.85 1.44
CA ARG A 38 -12.15 -6.62 1.08
C ARG A 38 -12.54 -5.17 1.24
N LEU A 39 -11.99 -4.52 2.26
CA LEU A 39 -12.15 -3.09 2.51
C LEU A 39 -10.79 -2.41 2.58
N SER A 40 -10.69 -1.22 2.01
CA SER A 40 -9.49 -0.40 2.14
C SER A 40 -9.61 0.48 3.37
N THR A 41 -8.94 0.11 4.46
CA THR A 41 -8.92 0.90 5.70
C THR A 41 -8.41 2.32 5.49
N ARG A 42 -7.54 2.55 4.50
CA ARG A 42 -7.08 3.89 4.13
C ARG A 42 -8.21 4.75 3.56
N HIS A 43 -9.03 4.19 2.67
CA HIS A 43 -10.19 4.90 2.13
C HIS A 43 -11.25 5.13 3.22
N LEU A 44 -11.49 4.12 4.06
CA LEU A 44 -12.40 4.29 5.22
C LEU A 44 -11.92 5.42 6.13
N GLY A 45 -10.61 5.50 6.41
CA GLY A 45 -10.04 6.57 7.21
C GLY A 45 -10.23 7.97 6.60
N ILE A 46 -10.16 8.08 5.27
CA ILE A 46 -10.43 9.35 4.58
C ILE A 46 -11.91 9.73 4.68
N GLU A 47 -12.81 8.78 4.44
CA GLU A 47 -14.25 9.02 4.58
C GLU A 47 -14.64 9.36 6.03
N ALA A 48 -13.93 8.80 7.00
CA ALA A 48 -14.10 9.12 8.41
C ALA A 48 -13.40 10.43 8.85
N GLY A 49 -12.92 11.25 7.92
CA GLY A 49 -12.32 12.55 8.25
C GLY A 49 -10.95 12.49 8.93
N LEU A 50 -10.23 11.34 8.88
CA LEU A 50 -8.96 11.20 9.58
C LEU A 50 -7.78 11.85 8.84
N GLY A 51 -7.87 12.07 7.53
CA GLY A 51 -6.75 12.59 6.76
C GLY A 51 -6.98 12.58 5.25
N THR A 52 -5.89 12.72 4.49
CA THR A 52 -5.87 12.67 3.02
C THR A 52 -4.78 11.72 2.52
N PHE A 53 -4.84 11.31 1.24
CA PHE A 53 -3.76 10.50 0.67
C PHE A 53 -2.47 11.30 0.46
N GLY A 54 -1.34 10.69 0.84
CA GLY A 54 -0.01 11.17 0.47
C GLY A 54 0.46 10.70 -0.91
N LEU A 55 1.59 11.25 -1.36
CA LEU A 55 2.25 10.82 -2.61
C LEU A 55 2.57 9.32 -2.61
N GLU A 56 2.88 8.76 -1.43
CA GLU A 56 3.21 7.34 -1.21
C GLU A 56 1.99 6.43 -1.04
N VAL A 57 0.78 6.96 -1.30
CA VAL A 57 -0.51 6.27 -1.23
C VAL A 57 -0.96 5.78 0.14
N ASN A 58 -0.36 6.26 1.22
CA ASN A 58 -0.90 6.10 2.56
C ASN A 58 -1.78 7.28 2.96
N ILE A 59 -2.64 7.06 3.94
CA ILE A 59 -3.35 8.15 4.58
C ILE A 59 -2.38 8.94 5.48
N LEU A 60 -2.47 10.25 5.40
CA LEU A 60 -1.75 11.17 6.27
C LEU A 60 -2.76 11.87 7.18
N THR A 61 -2.60 11.71 8.48
CA THR A 61 -3.34 12.49 9.46
C THR A 61 -2.58 13.76 9.81
N PRO A 62 -3.25 14.86 10.19
CA PRO A 62 -2.58 16.10 10.60
C PRO A 62 -1.65 15.88 11.80
N GLU A 63 -2.03 15.03 12.78
CA GLU A 63 -1.31 14.84 14.03
C GLU A 63 -0.11 13.90 13.89
N PHE A 64 -0.26 12.79 13.15
CA PHE A 64 0.74 11.71 13.11
C PHE A 64 1.33 11.47 11.72
N GLY A 65 0.85 12.20 10.70
CA GLY A 65 1.24 11.91 9.32
C GLY A 65 0.87 10.47 8.93
N PRO A 66 1.77 9.76 8.24
CA PRO A 66 1.53 8.37 7.82
C PRO A 66 1.87 7.32 8.90
N ARG A 67 2.29 7.74 10.12
CA ARG A 67 2.76 6.85 11.18
C ARG A 67 1.63 6.34 12.05
N ILE A 68 0.60 5.78 11.41
CA ILE A 68 -0.61 5.24 12.02
C ILE A 68 -0.89 3.82 11.53
N TYR A 69 -1.63 3.10 12.35
CA TYR A 69 -2.28 1.85 11.95
C TYR A 69 -3.79 2.02 12.04
N LEU A 70 -4.51 1.45 11.09
CA LEU A 70 -5.95 1.55 10.98
C LEU A 70 -6.61 0.20 11.20
N THR A 71 -7.77 0.21 11.83
CA THR A 71 -8.74 -0.88 11.83
C THR A 71 -10.12 -0.29 11.59
N GLY A 72 -11.03 -1.06 11.00
CA GLY A 72 -12.40 -0.64 10.77
C GLY A 72 -13.37 -1.53 11.54
N ILE A 73 -14.50 -0.98 11.93
CA ILE A 73 -15.61 -1.73 12.53
C ILE A 73 -16.88 -1.41 11.74
N LEU A 74 -17.55 -2.45 11.28
CA LEU A 74 -18.87 -2.35 10.70
C LEU A 74 -19.88 -2.59 11.81
N THR A 75 -20.90 -1.74 11.93
CA THR A 75 -21.92 -1.85 12.99
C THR A 75 -23.27 -1.35 12.48
N GLU A 76 -24.33 -1.82 13.10
CA GLU A 76 -25.70 -1.31 12.91
C GLU A 76 -26.02 -0.13 13.83
N ALA A 77 -25.10 0.25 14.74
CA ALA A 77 -25.26 1.45 15.55
C ALA A 77 -25.27 2.70 14.65
N THR A 78 -26.24 3.56 14.85
CA THR A 78 -26.29 4.87 14.20
C THR A 78 -25.26 5.78 14.88
N ILE A 79 -24.20 6.11 14.14
CA ILE A 79 -23.12 7.00 14.61
C ILE A 79 -23.12 8.22 13.69
N GLU A 80 -23.06 9.41 14.27
CA GLU A 80 -22.89 10.66 13.53
C GLU A 80 -21.52 10.63 12.84
N ALA A 81 -21.52 10.92 11.52
CA ALA A 81 -20.29 10.91 10.73
C ALA A 81 -19.52 12.24 10.91
N ASP A 82 -18.22 12.14 11.09
CA ASP A 82 -17.34 13.30 11.01
C ASP A 82 -17.23 13.83 9.59
N GLU A 83 -16.98 15.13 9.45
CA GLU A 83 -16.74 15.75 8.14
C GLU A 83 -15.38 15.32 7.57
N ARG A 84 -15.35 15.09 6.26
CA ARG A 84 -14.10 14.78 5.56
C ARG A 84 -13.15 15.98 5.58
N ILE A 85 -11.86 15.71 5.79
CA ILE A 85 -10.82 16.71 5.55
C ILE A 85 -10.74 16.97 4.04
N THR A 86 -11.03 18.22 3.64
CA THR A 86 -10.99 18.66 2.24
C THR A 86 -9.65 19.28 1.86
N GLU A 87 -8.94 19.83 2.84
CA GLU A 87 -7.61 20.39 2.65
C GLU A 87 -6.56 19.27 2.55
N GLN A 88 -5.70 19.34 1.52
CA GLN A 88 -4.67 18.33 1.31
C GLN A 88 -3.58 18.41 2.39
N VAL A 89 -3.50 17.38 3.21
CA VAL A 89 -2.50 17.27 4.30
C VAL A 89 -1.09 17.04 3.77
N CYS A 90 -0.95 16.33 2.65
CA CYS A 90 0.34 16.10 1.99
C CYS A 90 0.88 17.41 1.39
N ILE A 91 2.12 17.76 1.72
CA ILE A 91 2.82 18.93 1.16
C ILE A 91 2.98 18.83 -0.38
N GLY A 92 2.94 17.61 -0.90
CA GLY A 92 2.96 17.36 -2.33
C GLY A 92 4.38 17.41 -2.94
N GLU A 93 4.43 17.85 -4.19
CA GLU A 93 5.62 17.82 -5.03
C GLU A 93 6.78 18.64 -4.51
N SER A 94 6.52 19.73 -3.82
CA SER A 94 7.57 20.57 -3.21
C SER A 94 8.36 19.84 -2.12
N CYS A 95 7.76 18.80 -1.51
CA CYS A 95 8.38 17.95 -0.51
C CYS A 95 9.06 16.71 -1.14
N SER A 96 8.29 15.82 -1.77
CA SER A 96 8.71 14.56 -2.44
C SER A 96 9.68 13.67 -1.66
N ARG A 97 9.80 13.81 -0.33
CA ARG A 97 10.76 13.05 0.49
C ARG A 97 10.57 11.54 0.37
N CYS A 98 9.31 11.09 0.32
CA CYS A 98 8.97 9.68 0.18
C CYS A 98 9.44 9.08 -1.16
N LEU A 99 9.46 9.87 -2.25
CA LEU A 99 9.99 9.44 -3.53
C LEU A 99 11.51 9.31 -3.48
N TYR A 100 12.20 10.33 -2.94
CA TYR A 100 13.67 10.34 -2.88
C TYR A 100 14.23 9.25 -1.96
N SER A 101 13.52 8.94 -0.88
CA SER A 101 13.96 7.96 0.12
C SER A 101 13.70 6.51 -0.26
N CYS A 102 12.93 6.26 -1.32
CA CYS A 102 12.59 4.90 -1.72
C CYS A 102 13.80 4.21 -2.37
N PRO A 103 14.36 3.14 -1.80
CA PRO A 103 15.56 2.50 -2.34
C PRO A 103 15.31 1.80 -3.67
N SER A 104 14.09 1.28 -3.89
CA SER A 104 13.71 0.59 -5.12
C SER A 104 12.95 1.48 -6.11
N ASP A 105 12.90 2.80 -5.89
CA ASP A 105 12.12 3.73 -6.70
C ASP A 105 10.64 3.32 -6.90
N ALA A 106 10.08 2.59 -5.95
CA ALA A 106 8.71 2.07 -6.03
C ALA A 106 7.65 3.16 -5.85
N VAL A 107 7.96 4.20 -5.06
CA VAL A 107 7.01 5.30 -4.82
C VAL A 107 6.92 6.16 -6.07
N ARG A 108 5.68 6.38 -6.51
CA ARG A 108 5.33 7.22 -7.64
C ARG A 108 4.59 8.47 -7.16
N HIS A 109 4.22 9.31 -8.08
CA HIS A 109 3.42 10.50 -7.78
C HIS A 109 1.95 10.12 -7.57
N PHE A 110 1.50 10.02 -6.31
CA PHE A 110 0.22 9.45 -5.89
C PHE A 110 0.00 8.03 -6.40
N GLY A 111 1.07 7.23 -6.34
CA GLY A 111 1.05 5.85 -6.78
C GLY A 111 2.19 5.05 -6.15
N ILE A 112 2.12 3.74 -6.25
CA ILE A 112 3.19 2.84 -5.82
C ILE A 112 3.25 1.63 -6.74
N ASP A 113 4.46 1.29 -7.19
CA ASP A 113 4.73 0.01 -7.80
C ASP A 113 4.91 -1.03 -6.71
N LYS A 114 3.91 -1.92 -6.60
CA LYS A 114 3.91 -2.96 -5.57
C LYS A 114 5.01 -3.98 -5.75
N ARG A 115 5.41 -4.26 -6.98
CA ARG A 115 6.45 -5.23 -7.28
C ARG A 115 7.81 -4.69 -6.84
N GLU A 116 8.12 -3.46 -7.21
CA GLU A 116 9.37 -2.82 -6.79
C GLU A 116 9.38 -2.59 -5.27
N CYS A 117 8.26 -2.17 -4.68
CA CYS A 117 8.14 -2.05 -3.24
C CYS A 117 8.40 -3.38 -2.51
N ALA A 118 7.90 -4.49 -3.07
CA ALA A 118 8.06 -5.80 -2.46
C ALA A 118 9.51 -6.29 -2.44
N THR A 119 10.38 -5.81 -3.33
CA THR A 119 11.81 -6.18 -3.31
C THR A 119 12.49 -5.74 -2.02
N GLU A 120 12.07 -4.60 -1.48
CA GLU A 120 12.60 -4.06 -0.22
C GLU A 120 11.75 -4.45 1.00
N ALA A 121 10.43 -4.39 0.84
CA ALA A 121 9.51 -4.59 1.95
C ALA A 121 9.24 -6.06 2.27
N GLN A 122 9.58 -6.96 1.36
CA GLN A 122 9.33 -8.40 1.47
C GLN A 122 10.56 -9.19 0.98
N GLU A 123 11.73 -8.87 1.50
CA GLU A 123 13.01 -9.50 1.10
C GLU A 123 12.94 -11.03 1.15
N PHE A 124 12.29 -11.58 2.18
CA PHE A 124 12.03 -13.01 2.34
C PHE A 124 10.56 -13.37 2.11
N GLY A 125 9.87 -12.58 1.29
CA GLY A 125 8.49 -12.82 0.94
C GLY A 125 8.29 -13.94 -0.08
N PHE A 126 7.04 -14.24 -0.36
CA PHE A 126 6.64 -15.38 -1.19
C PHE A 126 7.33 -15.43 -2.55
N ALA A 127 7.49 -14.30 -3.23
CA ALA A 127 8.14 -14.25 -4.53
C ALA A 127 9.61 -14.67 -4.48
N THR A 128 10.34 -14.26 -3.44
CA THR A 128 11.74 -14.62 -3.24
C THR A 128 11.88 -16.09 -2.87
N ILE A 129 11.01 -16.61 -2.01
CA ILE A 129 10.94 -18.04 -1.67
C ILE A 129 10.71 -18.89 -2.92
N LEU A 130 9.78 -18.51 -3.79
CA LEU A 130 9.53 -19.24 -5.05
C LEU A 130 10.75 -19.23 -5.98
N LYS A 131 11.44 -18.09 -6.11
CA LYS A 131 12.68 -18.00 -6.92
C LYS A 131 13.75 -18.92 -6.34
N PHE A 132 13.94 -18.91 -5.02
CA PHE A 132 14.89 -19.80 -4.36
C PHE A 132 14.59 -21.27 -4.62
N TRP A 133 13.35 -21.71 -4.42
CA TRP A 133 12.97 -23.09 -4.67
C TRP A 133 13.06 -23.48 -6.14
N GLY A 134 12.70 -22.60 -7.06
CA GLY A 134 12.89 -22.82 -8.50
C GLY A 134 14.35 -23.04 -8.86
N HIS A 135 15.25 -22.22 -8.31
CA HIS A 135 16.70 -22.38 -8.46
C HIS A 135 17.18 -23.68 -7.82
N PHE A 136 16.83 -23.93 -6.57
CA PHE A 136 17.23 -25.12 -5.81
C PHE A 136 16.87 -26.43 -6.52
N ILE A 137 15.65 -26.55 -7.06
CA ILE A 137 15.20 -27.77 -7.73
C ILE A 137 16.05 -28.08 -8.97
N SER A 138 16.51 -27.08 -9.70
CA SER A 138 17.32 -27.23 -10.92
C SER A 138 18.79 -27.57 -10.71
N GLN A 139 19.30 -27.49 -9.45
CA GLN A 139 20.71 -27.71 -9.16
C GLN A 139 21.04 -29.19 -8.94
N ASP A 140 22.34 -29.52 -9.05
CA ASP A 140 22.88 -30.82 -8.64
C ASP A 140 22.91 -31.01 -7.12
N ALA A 141 23.23 -32.21 -6.66
CA ALA A 141 23.17 -32.58 -5.23
C ALA A 141 24.20 -31.84 -4.35
N GLU A 142 25.34 -31.45 -4.89
CA GLU A 142 26.38 -30.74 -4.17
C GLU A 142 25.99 -29.27 -3.95
N THR A 143 25.60 -28.59 -5.01
CA THR A 143 25.09 -27.23 -4.98
C THR A 143 23.85 -27.10 -4.09
N LYS A 144 22.94 -28.08 -4.09
CA LYS A 144 21.81 -28.12 -3.17
C LYS A 144 22.24 -28.12 -1.70
N ARG A 145 23.29 -28.89 -1.35
CA ARG A 145 23.80 -28.91 0.02
C ARG A 145 24.43 -27.58 0.44
N GLU A 146 25.11 -26.90 -0.50
CA GLU A 146 25.66 -25.56 -0.26
C GLU A 146 24.56 -24.52 -0.04
N LEU A 147 23.56 -24.49 -0.92
CA LEU A 147 22.40 -23.59 -0.81
C LEU A 147 21.67 -23.78 0.54
N LEU A 148 21.51 -25.02 1.03
CA LEU A 148 20.87 -25.26 2.33
C LEU A 148 21.71 -24.79 3.53
N ARG A 149 22.98 -24.47 3.35
CA ARG A 149 23.87 -23.91 4.38
C ARG A 149 24.01 -22.40 4.25
N ASP A 150 23.44 -21.81 3.19
CA ASP A 150 23.50 -20.38 2.97
C ASP A 150 22.72 -19.62 4.05
N ARG A 151 23.16 -18.40 4.31
CA ARG A 151 22.52 -17.48 5.26
C ARG A 151 21.09 -17.12 4.86
N GLU A 152 20.76 -17.14 3.58
CA GLU A 152 19.41 -16.88 3.07
C GLU A 152 18.39 -17.87 3.64
N ILE A 153 18.76 -19.12 3.84
CA ILE A 153 17.89 -20.14 4.48
C ILE A 153 17.43 -19.66 5.87
N PHE A 154 18.33 -19.05 6.64
CA PHE A 154 17.95 -18.50 7.94
C PHE A 154 16.96 -17.34 7.78
N GLY A 155 17.14 -16.47 6.77
CA GLY A 155 16.20 -15.40 6.42
C GLY A 155 14.81 -15.95 6.08
N PHE A 156 14.73 -16.99 5.25
CA PHE A 156 13.46 -17.67 4.94
C PHE A 156 12.78 -18.26 6.19
N TRP A 157 13.55 -18.87 7.09
CA TRP A 157 13.03 -19.34 8.37
C TRP A 157 12.45 -18.20 9.21
N GLN A 158 13.15 -17.07 9.30
CA GLN A 158 12.64 -15.90 10.02
C GLN A 158 11.38 -15.35 9.33
N GLY A 159 11.36 -15.32 8.00
CA GLY A 159 10.20 -14.92 7.21
C GLY A 159 8.97 -15.79 7.48
N LEU A 160 9.13 -17.10 7.52
CA LEU A 160 8.05 -18.06 7.76
C LEU A 160 7.55 -18.08 9.19
N LEU A 161 8.47 -18.05 10.17
CA LEU A 161 8.13 -18.24 11.59
C LEU A 161 7.80 -16.94 12.33
N ARG A 162 8.38 -15.81 11.91
CA ARG A 162 8.29 -14.53 12.61
C ARG A 162 7.77 -13.40 11.75
N VAL A 163 7.47 -13.67 10.49
CA VAL A 163 7.01 -12.68 9.52
C VAL A 163 8.07 -11.58 9.22
N VAL A 164 9.30 -11.77 9.67
CA VAL A 164 10.42 -10.84 9.40
C VAL A 164 10.82 -10.92 7.94
N GLY A 165 10.85 -9.78 7.25
CA GLY A 165 11.15 -9.71 5.82
C GLY A 165 10.05 -10.26 4.91
N SER A 166 8.88 -10.62 5.47
CA SER A 166 7.77 -11.19 4.69
C SER A 166 6.67 -10.19 4.34
N PHE A 167 6.44 -9.21 5.24
CA PHE A 167 5.33 -8.25 5.12
C PHE A 167 5.76 -6.86 5.56
N GLY A 168 5.95 -5.96 4.60
CA GLY A 168 5.96 -4.53 4.83
C GLY A 168 7.03 -4.00 5.80
N ASP A 169 8.21 -4.60 5.82
CA ASP A 169 9.26 -4.26 6.78
C ASP A 169 10.07 -3.00 6.40
N CYS A 170 9.79 -2.40 5.24
CA CYS A 170 10.43 -1.15 4.84
C CYS A 170 9.52 0.06 5.16
N PRO A 171 9.74 0.78 6.27
CA PRO A 171 8.97 1.97 6.64
C PRO A 171 9.54 3.26 6.05
N ARG A 172 10.50 3.21 5.14
CA ARG A 172 11.32 4.35 4.73
C ARG A 172 10.50 5.56 4.27
N CYS A 173 9.53 5.37 3.38
CA CYS A 173 8.66 6.43 2.88
C CYS A 173 7.78 7.05 3.98
N LEU A 174 7.39 6.28 4.99
CA LEU A 174 6.61 6.75 6.13
C LEU A 174 7.48 7.52 7.12
N ALA A 175 8.69 7.01 7.40
CA ALA A 175 9.60 7.57 8.38
C ALA A 175 10.11 8.97 7.99
N VAL A 176 10.30 9.23 6.71
CA VAL A 176 10.83 10.52 6.21
C VAL A 176 9.74 11.59 6.00
N CYS A 177 8.47 11.23 6.16
CA CYS A 177 7.37 12.17 5.95
C CYS A 177 7.36 13.25 7.05
N PRO A 178 7.42 14.55 6.68
CA PRO A 178 7.45 15.64 7.67
C PRO A 178 6.07 16.01 8.20
N VAL A 179 5.00 15.40 7.67
CA VAL A 179 3.63 15.62 8.15
C VAL A 179 3.44 14.94 9.50
N GLY A 180 2.79 15.63 10.41
CA GLY A 180 2.58 15.22 11.79
C GLY A 180 3.42 16.05 12.77
N ASN A 181 3.03 16.05 14.03
CA ASN A 181 3.68 16.83 15.09
C ASN A 181 4.83 16.09 15.76
N ASP A 182 4.93 14.80 15.52
CA ASP A 182 6.01 13.94 15.98
C ASP A 182 7.25 14.07 15.08
N TYR A 183 8.44 13.92 15.63
CA TYR A 183 9.72 13.92 14.90
C TYR A 183 10.11 15.21 14.14
N HIS A 184 9.41 16.32 14.33
CA HIS A 184 9.65 17.55 13.54
C HIS A 184 11.12 18.02 13.57
N ALA A 185 11.74 18.03 14.75
CA ALA A 185 13.14 18.41 14.90
C ALA A 185 14.09 17.42 14.18
N TYR A 186 13.82 16.12 14.24
CA TYR A 186 14.61 15.09 13.57
C TYR A 186 14.53 15.22 12.05
N LEU A 187 13.36 15.58 11.52
CA LEU A 187 13.10 15.68 10.09
C LEU A 187 13.53 17.02 9.47
N SER A 188 14.08 17.95 10.26
CA SER A 188 14.49 19.29 9.78
C SER A 188 15.64 19.23 8.77
N ASP A 189 16.61 18.33 8.95
CA ASP A 189 17.75 18.18 8.04
C ASP A 189 17.47 17.10 6.98
N ILE A 190 16.99 17.55 5.83
CA ILE A 190 16.62 16.65 4.74
C ILE A 190 17.79 15.80 4.22
N GLN A 191 19.01 16.32 4.23
CA GLN A 191 20.16 15.59 3.70
C GLN A 191 20.58 14.44 4.63
N LYS A 192 20.43 14.61 5.95
CA LYS A 192 20.66 13.53 6.90
C LYS A 192 19.54 12.47 6.86
N VAL A 193 18.31 12.93 6.71
CA VAL A 193 17.14 12.04 6.68
C VAL A 193 17.05 11.27 5.38
N ILE A 194 17.43 11.89 4.27
CA ILE A 194 17.35 11.32 2.92
C ILE A 194 18.68 11.52 2.19
N PRO A 195 19.73 10.77 2.55
CA PRO A 195 21.01 10.84 1.86
C PRO A 195 20.90 10.42 0.39
N GLU A 196 19.88 9.65 0.03
CA GLU A 196 19.60 9.16 -1.32
C GLU A 196 19.04 10.25 -2.25
N LYS A 197 18.76 11.46 -1.79
CA LYS A 197 18.30 12.57 -2.62
C LYS A 197 19.44 13.06 -3.55
N THR A 198 19.73 12.26 -4.56
CA THR A 198 20.69 12.57 -5.60
C THR A 198 20.03 13.29 -6.79
N PRO A 199 20.81 13.94 -7.68
CA PRO A 199 20.28 14.55 -8.90
C PRO A 199 19.49 13.55 -9.76
N GLU A 200 19.94 12.29 -9.84
CA GLU A 200 19.29 11.22 -10.60
C GLU A 200 17.91 10.87 -10.02
N LYS A 201 17.81 10.80 -8.68
CA LYS A 201 16.52 10.58 -8.00
C LYS A 201 15.55 11.73 -8.23
N VAL A 202 16.03 12.94 -8.25
CA VAL A 202 15.21 14.14 -8.52
C VAL A 202 14.68 14.12 -9.95
N GLU A 203 15.50 13.71 -10.93
CA GLU A 203 15.08 13.62 -12.32
C GLU A 203 14.05 12.51 -12.55
N LYS A 204 14.25 11.34 -11.95
CA LYS A 204 13.23 10.27 -11.94
C LYS A 204 11.89 10.74 -11.37
N ALA A 205 11.91 11.46 -10.26
CA ALA A 205 10.68 11.99 -9.65
C ALA A 205 9.94 12.95 -10.58
N LYS A 206 10.66 13.77 -11.36
CA LYS A 206 10.03 14.61 -12.40
C LYS A 206 9.42 13.78 -13.51
N GLY A 207 10.12 12.75 -13.99
CA GLY A 207 9.59 11.82 -15.01
C GLY A 207 8.29 11.16 -14.56
N PHE A 208 8.20 10.70 -13.33
CA PHE A 208 6.96 10.11 -12.78
C PHE A 208 5.78 11.09 -12.76
N LYS A 209 6.05 12.36 -12.45
CA LYS A 209 5.04 13.42 -12.50
C LYS A 209 4.54 13.67 -13.92
N GLU A 210 5.45 13.72 -14.87
CA GLU A 210 5.10 13.94 -16.29
C GLU A 210 4.31 12.77 -16.87
N ALA A 211 4.73 11.53 -16.59
CA ALA A 211 4.01 10.32 -16.97
C ALA A 211 2.56 10.34 -16.43
N ARG A 212 2.38 10.71 -15.17
CA ARG A 212 1.05 10.85 -14.58
C ARG A 212 0.20 11.92 -15.28
N LYS A 213 0.77 13.08 -15.62
CA LYS A 213 0.04 14.14 -16.33
C LYS A 213 -0.42 13.70 -17.71
N LYS A 214 0.33 12.84 -18.39
CA LYS A 214 -0.01 12.27 -19.68
C LYS A 214 -1.08 11.18 -19.59
N GLY A 215 -1.46 10.76 -18.37
CA GLY A 215 -2.36 9.63 -18.17
C GLY A 215 -1.71 8.28 -18.44
N ASP A 216 -0.40 8.28 -18.66
CA ASP A 216 0.39 7.07 -18.81
C ASP A 216 0.47 6.37 -17.45
N PRO A 217 -0.03 5.13 -17.33
CA PRO A 217 -0.17 4.53 -16.01
C PRO A 217 1.16 4.32 -15.32
N VAL A 218 2.29 4.26 -15.95
CA VAL A 218 3.63 4.27 -15.39
C VAL A 218 4.60 3.58 -16.36
N ASP A 219 5.38 4.29 -17.10
CA ASP A 219 6.59 3.80 -17.78
C ASP A 219 6.52 2.36 -18.32
N GLY A 220 5.40 1.94 -18.93
CA GLY A 220 5.19 0.57 -19.43
C GLY A 220 5.02 -0.50 -18.34
N LEU A 221 4.87 -0.13 -17.07
CA LEU A 221 4.59 -1.09 -16.00
C LEU A 221 3.16 -1.62 -16.10
N ASN A 222 3.02 -2.93 -15.88
CA ASN A 222 1.73 -3.59 -15.84
C ASN A 222 0.82 -2.96 -14.79
N GLU A 223 -0.39 -2.57 -15.17
CA GLU A 223 -1.40 -1.96 -14.30
C GLU A 223 -1.66 -2.78 -13.01
N TRP A 224 -1.48 -4.10 -13.06
CA TRP A 224 -1.61 -4.99 -11.92
C TRP A 224 -0.56 -4.77 -10.83
N ASN A 225 0.59 -4.21 -11.17
CA ASN A 225 1.67 -3.96 -10.23
C ASN A 225 1.56 -2.58 -9.57
N VAL A 226 0.79 -1.66 -10.14
CA VAL A 226 0.72 -0.28 -9.70
C VAL A 226 -0.57 0.01 -8.98
N ARG A 227 -0.48 0.61 -7.80
CA ARG A 227 -1.61 1.21 -7.08
C ARG A 227 -1.61 2.70 -7.31
N TRP A 228 -2.72 3.20 -7.79
CA TRP A 228 -2.95 4.61 -8.00
C TRP A 228 -3.94 5.16 -6.99
N VAL A 229 -3.59 6.29 -6.41
CA VAL A 229 -4.52 7.17 -5.72
C VAL A 229 -4.25 8.59 -6.20
N GLY A 230 -5.27 9.42 -6.29
CA GLY A 230 -5.10 10.83 -6.65
C GLY A 230 -5.52 11.71 -5.48
N PRO A 231 -5.27 13.02 -5.57
CA PRO A 231 -5.86 13.99 -4.66
C PRO A 231 -7.38 13.90 -4.63
N GLU A 232 -7.98 13.46 -5.74
CA GLU A 232 -9.42 13.23 -5.89
C GLU A 232 -9.89 11.92 -5.22
N GLY A 233 -9.00 11.15 -4.58
CA GLY A 233 -9.30 9.85 -3.99
C GLY A 233 -9.54 8.76 -5.05
N TYR A 234 -10.15 7.70 -4.74
CA TYR A 234 -10.69 6.54 -5.47
C TYR A 234 -10.25 6.23 -6.91
N GLN A 235 -9.15 6.76 -7.41
CA GLN A 235 -8.63 6.42 -8.74
C GLN A 235 -7.66 5.22 -8.68
N GLY A 236 -7.92 4.30 -7.76
CA GLY A 236 -7.15 3.07 -7.66
C GLY A 236 -7.41 2.14 -8.84
N MET A 237 -6.46 1.27 -9.13
CA MET A 237 -6.55 0.26 -10.18
C MET A 237 -7.80 -0.62 -10.03
N VAL A 238 -8.17 -1.00 -8.80
CA VAL A 238 -9.39 -1.80 -8.53
C VAL A 238 -10.64 -1.05 -8.91
N ALA A 239 -10.71 0.26 -8.65
CA ALA A 239 -11.86 1.08 -9.06
C ALA A 239 -11.97 1.16 -10.60
N ARG A 240 -10.85 1.29 -11.31
CA ARG A 240 -10.84 1.28 -12.79
C ARG A 240 -11.24 -0.09 -13.34
N GLN A 241 -10.76 -1.17 -12.74
CA GLN A 241 -11.12 -2.53 -13.14
C GLN A 241 -12.59 -2.83 -12.90
N LEU A 242 -13.14 -2.40 -11.76
CA LEU A 242 -14.57 -2.51 -11.48
C LEU A 242 -15.39 -1.67 -12.45
N GLN A 243 -14.93 -0.48 -12.83
CA GLN A 243 -15.59 0.34 -13.84
C GLN A 243 -15.51 -0.30 -15.23
N ALA A 244 -14.35 -0.83 -15.62
CA ALA A 244 -14.16 -1.54 -16.87
C ALA A 244 -15.04 -2.81 -16.93
N PHE A 245 -15.06 -3.59 -15.86
CA PHE A 245 -15.91 -4.78 -15.75
C PHE A 245 -17.40 -4.43 -15.82
N LYS A 246 -17.86 -3.40 -15.09
CA LYS A 246 -19.24 -2.94 -15.16
C LYS A 246 -19.64 -2.41 -16.54
N LYS A 247 -18.69 -1.75 -17.22
CA LYS A 247 -18.91 -1.28 -18.59
C LYS A 247 -19.05 -2.47 -19.54
N GLU A 248 -18.18 -3.44 -19.47
CA GLU A 248 -18.23 -4.66 -20.28
C GLU A 248 -19.52 -5.46 -20.05
N GLN A 249 -20.00 -5.56 -18.80
CA GLN A 249 -21.26 -6.22 -18.48
C GLN A 249 -22.45 -5.47 -19.11
N ARG A 250 -22.49 -4.13 -19.02
CA ARG A 250 -23.54 -3.33 -19.67
C ARG A 250 -23.53 -3.48 -21.18
N GLU A 251 -22.36 -3.47 -21.81
CA GLU A 251 -22.23 -3.66 -23.25
C GLU A 251 -22.73 -5.05 -23.68
N LYS A 252 -22.50 -6.09 -22.89
CA LYS A 252 -23.03 -7.46 -23.12
C LYS A 252 -24.55 -7.50 -22.96
N GLU A 253 -25.07 -6.86 -21.91
CA GLU A 253 -26.54 -6.81 -21.67
C GLU A 253 -27.26 -6.01 -22.79
N GLU A 254 -26.67 -4.90 -23.23
CA GLU A 254 -27.21 -4.11 -24.33
C GLU A 254 -27.12 -4.82 -25.70
N ALA A 255 -26.08 -5.66 -25.91
CA ALA A 255 -25.98 -6.48 -27.10
C ALA A 255 -27.02 -7.61 -27.10
N ALA A 256 -27.20 -8.29 -25.99
CA ALA A 256 -28.20 -9.33 -25.83
C ALA A 256 -29.64 -8.80 -26.02
N ALA A 257 -29.94 -7.61 -25.48
CA ALA A 257 -31.25 -6.96 -25.64
C ALA A 257 -31.57 -6.49 -27.07
N LYS A 258 -30.56 -6.42 -27.97
CA LYS A 258 -30.76 -6.08 -29.38
C LYS A 258 -30.94 -7.30 -30.27
N GLU A 259 -30.62 -8.48 -29.78
CA GLU A 259 -30.80 -9.76 -30.47
C GLU A 259 -32.16 -10.44 -30.14
N GLU A 260 -32.89 -9.95 -29.13
CA GLU A 260 -34.28 -10.27 -28.83
C GLU A 260 -35.23 -9.26 -29.54
#